data_e620e2f7668fbac152a14267846a7d45
#
_entry.id   e620e2f7668fbac152a14267846a7d45
#
_cell.length_a   1.000
_cell.length_b   1.000
_cell.length_c   1.000
_cell.angle_alpha   90.00
_cell.angle_beta   90.00
_cell.angle_gamma   90.00
#
_symmetry.space_group_name_H-M   'P 1'
#
loop_
_entity.id
_entity.type
_entity.pdbx_description
1 polymer ?
#
loop_
_entity_poly.entity_id
_entity_poly.type
_entity_poly.pdbx_seq_one_letter_code
_entity_poly.pdbx_strand_id
1 'polypeptide(L)'
;MAQETLETARFQAESTTGGMIRIVPLMFVLLWSSSFITAKVGLRHLSPLLFVAIRLVGCAVVLSVVMLVLRRSWRPLANGRWFHCAVAGALLNAVGLMAPHIALVTTPAAQIALVQSLTPLLTAACGVLLLNERLRAAQWLGLVLGLMGVGLVVGAAALESAARLQGLILAFVGVLGLVAGTLYFGRFCRDVPLLQGATVQFLSAAAVGSLGAALLETPHWEWTDGTIAAVLWNTLMVSLGGMALYSVMLVRGSVARASANFYLVPVTAALLAWGLLGERLSAHVIVGLVMASAGCWLVSAAASPVLGDEVSQ
;
A
#
# COMPACT_ATOMS: atom_id res chain seq x y z
N MET A 1 -39.56 -27.99 -10.94
CA MET A 1 -39.44 -26.71 -11.68
C MET A 1 -39.06 -25.55 -10.76
N ALA A 2 -39.84 -25.13 -9.73
CA ALA A 2 -39.47 -23.97 -8.89
C ALA A 2 -38.25 -24.22 -8.00
N GLN A 3 -38.03 -25.45 -7.48
CA GLN A 3 -36.87 -25.81 -6.70
C GLN A 3 -35.58 -25.91 -7.55
N GLU A 4 -35.68 -26.47 -8.76
CA GLU A 4 -34.53 -26.54 -9.68
C GLU A 4 -34.08 -25.15 -10.18
N THR A 5 -35.01 -24.22 -10.37
CA THR A 5 -34.67 -22.83 -10.71
C THR A 5 -34.00 -22.09 -9.55
N LEU A 6 -34.40 -22.39 -8.32
CA LEU A 6 -33.74 -21.82 -7.13
C LEU A 6 -32.35 -22.42 -6.87
N GLU A 7 -32.16 -23.72 -7.11
CA GLU A 7 -30.85 -24.36 -7.01
C GLU A 7 -29.88 -23.91 -8.10
N THR A 8 -30.34 -23.79 -9.34
CA THR A 8 -29.54 -23.23 -10.45
C THR A 8 -29.20 -21.77 -10.23
N ALA A 9 -30.12 -20.95 -9.70
CA ALA A 9 -29.82 -19.55 -9.35
C ALA A 9 -28.84 -19.44 -8.18
N ARG A 10 -28.92 -20.33 -7.18
CA ARG A 10 -27.94 -20.41 -6.08
C ARG A 10 -26.57 -20.87 -6.59
N PHE A 11 -26.52 -21.90 -7.42
CA PHE A 11 -25.28 -22.40 -7.99
C PHE A 11 -24.60 -21.36 -8.90
N GLN A 12 -25.37 -20.61 -9.69
CA GLN A 12 -24.87 -19.49 -10.49
C GLN A 12 -24.39 -18.32 -9.60
N ALA A 13 -25.11 -17.99 -8.54
CA ALA A 13 -24.70 -16.98 -7.59
C ALA A 13 -23.40 -17.37 -6.84
N GLU A 14 -23.28 -18.64 -6.43
CA GLU A 14 -22.09 -19.18 -5.77
C GLU A 14 -20.88 -19.26 -6.73
N SER A 15 -21.09 -19.66 -7.98
CA SER A 15 -20.02 -19.71 -8.99
C SER A 15 -19.53 -18.32 -9.38
N THR A 16 -20.43 -17.35 -9.53
CA THR A 16 -20.10 -15.94 -9.82
C THR A 16 -19.42 -15.28 -8.64
N THR A 17 -19.85 -15.58 -7.42
CA THR A 17 -19.22 -15.10 -6.18
C THR A 17 -17.83 -15.73 -5.98
N GLY A 18 -17.67 -17.02 -6.28
CA GLY A 18 -16.39 -17.73 -6.18
C GLY A 18 -15.33 -17.22 -7.17
N GLY A 19 -15.75 -16.90 -8.42
CA GLY A 19 -14.87 -16.30 -9.42
C GLY A 19 -14.43 -14.88 -9.05
N MET A 20 -15.36 -14.05 -8.58
CA MET A 20 -15.07 -12.67 -8.16
C MET A 20 -14.12 -12.62 -6.95
N ILE A 21 -14.22 -13.56 -6.00
CA ILE A 21 -13.34 -13.66 -4.84
C ILE A 21 -11.88 -13.92 -5.24
N ARG A 22 -11.63 -14.62 -6.35
CA ARG A 22 -10.27 -14.92 -6.86
C ARG A 22 -9.67 -13.77 -7.65
N ILE A 23 -10.48 -12.96 -8.33
CA ILE A 23 -10.02 -11.87 -9.20
C ILE A 23 -9.65 -10.61 -8.37
N VAL A 24 -10.36 -10.31 -7.28
CA VAL A 24 -10.14 -9.11 -6.47
C VAL A 24 -8.70 -9.00 -5.94
N PRO A 25 -8.08 -10.05 -5.37
CA PRO A 25 -6.69 -9.99 -4.93
C PRO A 25 -5.70 -9.74 -6.07
N LEU A 26 -5.92 -10.37 -7.23
CA LEU A 26 -5.06 -10.18 -8.39
C LEU A 26 -5.16 -8.74 -8.93
N MET A 27 -6.37 -8.21 -9.04
CA MET A 27 -6.60 -6.81 -9.42
C MET A 27 -5.93 -5.85 -8.43
N PHE A 28 -6.03 -6.12 -7.13
CA PHE A 28 -5.37 -5.33 -6.11
C PHE A 28 -3.85 -5.31 -6.30
N VAL A 29 -3.22 -6.49 -6.48
CA VAL A 29 -1.77 -6.60 -6.69
C VAL A 29 -1.34 -5.85 -7.96
N LEU A 30 -2.06 -6.03 -9.06
CA LEU A 30 -1.76 -5.34 -10.32
C LEU A 30 -1.90 -3.82 -10.19
N LEU A 31 -2.99 -3.33 -9.59
CA LEU A 31 -3.19 -1.90 -9.37
C LEU A 31 -2.11 -1.31 -8.47
N TRP A 32 -1.84 -1.96 -7.33
CA TRP A 32 -0.83 -1.46 -6.40
C TRP A 32 0.56 -1.44 -7.02
N SER A 33 0.94 -2.52 -7.72
CA SER A 33 2.23 -2.61 -8.42
C SER A 33 2.37 -1.60 -9.55
N SER A 34 1.29 -1.31 -10.29
CA SER A 34 1.28 -0.31 -11.36
C SER A 34 1.55 1.11 -10.86
N SER A 35 1.32 1.38 -9.57
CA SER A 35 1.61 2.68 -8.96
C SER A 35 3.05 3.14 -9.15
N PHE A 36 4.01 2.24 -8.99
CA PHE A 36 5.44 2.54 -9.14
C PHE A 36 5.78 2.94 -10.57
N ILE A 37 5.19 2.24 -11.54
CA ILE A 37 5.45 2.46 -12.97
C ILE A 37 4.80 3.77 -13.43
N THR A 38 3.54 3.96 -13.13
CA THR A 38 2.81 5.17 -13.52
C THR A 38 3.33 6.40 -12.78
N ALA A 39 3.73 6.28 -11.51
CA ALA A 39 4.43 7.36 -10.82
C ALA A 39 5.73 7.72 -11.56
N LYS A 40 6.55 6.74 -11.94
CA LYS A 40 7.82 7.00 -12.66
C LYS A 40 7.60 7.66 -14.02
N VAL A 41 6.50 7.35 -14.70
CA VAL A 41 6.10 8.08 -15.93
C VAL A 41 5.74 9.53 -15.62
N GLY A 42 4.91 9.76 -14.59
CA GLY A 42 4.50 11.12 -14.20
C GLY A 42 5.68 11.98 -13.71
N LEU A 43 6.63 11.37 -12.99
CA LEU A 43 7.82 12.04 -12.45
C LEU A 43 8.85 12.49 -13.52
N ARG A 44 8.65 12.15 -14.79
CA ARG A 44 9.46 12.71 -15.89
C ARG A 44 9.14 14.19 -16.15
N HIS A 45 7.94 14.63 -15.79
CA HIS A 45 7.39 15.95 -16.11
C HIS A 45 6.82 16.69 -14.90
N LEU A 46 6.72 16.03 -13.74
CA LEU A 46 6.28 16.62 -12.48
C LEU A 46 7.32 16.37 -11.39
N SER A 47 7.56 17.38 -10.58
CA SER A 47 8.35 17.22 -9.38
C SER A 47 7.68 16.25 -8.39
N PRO A 48 8.44 15.44 -7.63
CA PRO A 48 7.91 14.31 -6.89
C PRO A 48 6.90 14.68 -5.80
N LEU A 49 7.15 15.75 -5.05
CA LEU A 49 6.22 16.16 -4.01
C LEU A 49 4.96 16.80 -4.58
N LEU A 50 5.09 17.53 -5.69
CA LEU A 50 3.94 18.08 -6.41
C LEU A 50 3.04 16.95 -6.95
N PHE A 51 3.63 15.90 -7.55
CA PHE A 51 2.88 14.73 -8.00
C PHE A 51 2.06 14.10 -6.87
N VAL A 52 2.68 13.89 -5.71
CA VAL A 52 2.01 13.34 -4.53
C VAL A 52 0.94 14.29 -4.00
N ALA A 53 1.22 15.59 -3.92
CA ALA A 53 0.26 16.61 -3.47
C ALA A 53 -1.01 16.60 -4.32
N ILE A 54 -0.87 16.64 -5.66
CA ILE A 54 -2.02 16.60 -6.59
C ILE A 54 -2.81 15.31 -6.41
N ARG A 55 -2.13 14.16 -6.31
CA ARG A 55 -2.75 12.85 -6.04
C ARG A 55 -3.58 12.87 -4.74
N LEU A 56 -2.99 13.39 -3.65
CA LEU A 56 -3.64 13.43 -2.33
C LEU A 56 -4.82 14.40 -2.30
N VAL A 57 -4.67 15.58 -2.92
CA VAL A 57 -5.76 16.56 -3.08
C VAL A 57 -6.90 15.96 -3.90
N GLY A 58 -6.59 15.30 -5.01
CA GLY A 58 -7.58 14.60 -5.83
C GLY A 58 -8.38 13.55 -5.04
N CYS A 59 -7.69 12.72 -4.24
CA CYS A 59 -8.35 11.76 -3.35
C CYS A 59 -9.23 12.44 -2.30
N ALA A 60 -8.72 13.51 -1.65
CA ALA A 60 -9.46 14.26 -0.66
C ALA A 60 -10.73 14.90 -1.24
N VAL A 61 -10.63 15.47 -2.43
CA VAL A 61 -11.78 16.06 -3.15
C VAL A 61 -12.82 14.99 -3.47
N VAL A 62 -12.42 13.88 -4.08
CA VAL A 62 -13.36 12.80 -4.45
C VAL A 62 -14.06 12.25 -3.21
N LEU A 63 -13.33 11.93 -2.14
CA LEU A 63 -13.93 11.41 -0.92
C LEU A 63 -14.84 12.43 -0.22
N SER A 64 -14.48 13.72 -0.24
CA SER A 64 -15.32 14.80 0.30
C SER A 64 -16.61 14.94 -0.49
N VAL A 65 -16.56 14.87 -1.82
CA VAL A 65 -17.73 14.87 -2.68
C VAL A 65 -18.62 13.64 -2.41
N VAL A 66 -18.02 12.45 -2.27
CA VAL A 66 -18.78 11.24 -1.92
C VAL A 66 -19.45 11.38 -0.54
N MET A 67 -18.77 11.93 0.46
CA MET A 67 -19.34 12.23 1.78
C MET A 67 -20.55 13.15 1.66
N LEU A 68 -20.42 14.22 0.87
CA LEU A 68 -21.48 15.22 0.65
C LEU A 68 -22.69 14.61 -0.07
N VAL A 69 -22.46 13.91 -1.19
CA VAL A 69 -23.52 13.27 -2.00
C VAL A 69 -24.27 12.20 -1.19
N LEU A 70 -23.57 11.39 -0.43
CA LEU A 70 -24.15 10.38 0.43
C LEU A 70 -24.72 10.96 1.75
N ARG A 71 -24.61 12.26 1.94
CA ARG A 71 -25.08 12.98 3.16
C ARG A 71 -24.62 12.31 4.45
N ARG A 72 -23.36 11.79 4.48
CA ARG A 72 -22.82 11.09 5.63
C ARG A 72 -22.50 12.07 6.76
N SER A 73 -22.89 11.70 7.99
CA SER A 73 -22.63 12.52 9.18
C SER A 73 -21.16 12.47 9.59
N TRP A 74 -20.63 13.60 10.08
CA TRP A 74 -19.30 13.71 10.70
C TRP A 74 -19.28 13.33 12.19
N ARG A 75 -20.45 13.04 12.79
CA ARG A 75 -20.57 12.67 14.21
C ARG A 75 -19.62 11.52 14.64
N PRO A 76 -19.36 10.48 13.84
CA PRO A 76 -18.42 9.42 14.21
C PRO A 76 -16.98 9.90 14.47
N LEU A 77 -16.64 11.10 14.02
CA LEU A 77 -15.34 11.73 14.23
C LEU A 77 -15.29 12.69 15.44
N ALA A 78 -16.37 12.81 16.19
CA ALA A 78 -16.40 13.60 17.43
C ALA A 78 -15.41 13.06 18.48
N ASN A 79 -15.24 13.80 19.57
CA ASN A 79 -14.38 13.42 20.70
C ASN A 79 -12.90 13.21 20.31
N GLY A 80 -12.37 14.03 19.40
CA GLY A 80 -10.96 13.99 19.01
C GLY A 80 -10.60 12.89 17.99
N ARG A 81 -11.53 12.02 17.59
CA ARG A 81 -11.26 10.96 16.61
C ARG A 81 -10.78 11.49 15.25
N TRP A 82 -11.25 12.68 14.85
CA TRP A 82 -10.76 13.35 13.65
C TRP A 82 -9.26 13.62 13.70
N PHE A 83 -8.73 14.01 14.88
CA PHE A 83 -7.29 14.24 15.06
C PHE A 83 -6.48 12.96 14.87
N HIS A 84 -6.94 11.85 15.45
CA HIS A 84 -6.28 10.58 15.26
C HIS A 84 -6.30 10.12 13.79
N CYS A 85 -7.43 10.31 13.09
CA CYS A 85 -7.49 10.03 11.65
C CYS A 85 -6.55 10.95 10.86
N ALA A 86 -6.42 12.23 11.24
CA ALA A 86 -5.52 13.15 10.59
C ALA A 86 -4.05 12.75 10.77
N VAL A 87 -3.63 12.38 11.98
CA VAL A 87 -2.28 11.88 12.25
C VAL A 87 -2.01 10.60 11.47
N ALA A 88 -2.94 9.64 11.48
CA ALA A 88 -2.81 8.42 10.68
C ALA A 88 -2.65 8.73 9.19
N GLY A 89 -3.44 9.67 8.66
CA GLY A 89 -3.37 10.10 7.26
C GLY A 89 -2.05 10.76 6.90
N ALA A 90 -1.53 11.63 7.76
CA ALA A 90 -0.22 12.25 7.57
C ALA A 90 0.90 11.20 7.50
N LEU A 91 0.87 10.19 8.37
CA LEU A 91 1.87 9.13 8.39
C LEU A 91 1.72 8.17 7.19
N LEU A 92 0.52 7.62 6.99
CA LEU A 92 0.25 6.61 5.95
C LEU A 92 0.35 7.19 4.55
N ASN A 93 -0.34 8.31 4.31
CA ASN A 93 -0.56 8.80 2.96
C ASN A 93 0.40 9.94 2.59
N ALA A 94 0.79 10.83 3.52
CA ALA A 94 1.77 11.86 3.18
C ALA A 94 3.20 11.28 3.25
N VAL A 95 3.71 10.94 4.44
CA VAL A 95 5.09 10.43 4.60
C VAL A 95 5.29 9.14 3.82
N GLY A 96 4.33 8.20 3.90
CA GLY A 96 4.37 6.92 3.21
C GLY A 96 4.43 7.02 1.69
N LEU A 97 3.96 8.12 1.08
CA LEU A 97 4.02 8.35 -0.36
C LEU A 97 5.11 9.35 -0.78
N MET A 98 5.31 10.45 -0.04
CA MET A 98 6.28 11.49 -0.42
C MET A 98 7.70 10.95 -0.51
N ALA A 99 8.16 10.25 0.51
CA ALA A 99 9.52 9.75 0.57
C ALA A 99 9.85 8.74 -0.55
N PRO A 100 9.02 7.71 -0.86
CA PRO A 100 9.28 6.83 -1.99
C PRO A 100 9.13 7.51 -3.35
N HIS A 101 8.31 8.55 -3.50
CA HIS A 101 8.22 9.27 -4.77
C HIS A 101 9.47 10.11 -5.05
N ILE A 102 10.06 10.73 -4.03
CA ILE A 102 11.39 11.36 -4.15
C ILE A 102 12.43 10.29 -4.55
N ALA A 103 12.39 9.13 -3.90
CA ALA A 103 13.30 8.02 -4.19
C ALA A 103 13.20 7.51 -5.64
N LEU A 104 11.99 7.48 -6.23
CA LEU A 104 11.75 7.02 -7.59
C LEU A 104 12.46 7.88 -8.66
N VAL A 105 12.87 9.10 -8.36
CA VAL A 105 13.62 9.95 -9.30
C VAL A 105 14.99 9.34 -9.63
N THR A 106 15.69 8.80 -8.62
CA THR A 106 17.06 8.29 -8.75
C THR A 106 17.17 6.77 -8.69
N THR A 107 16.11 6.09 -8.24
CA THR A 107 16.14 4.66 -7.93
C THR A 107 15.14 3.89 -8.81
N PRO A 108 15.50 2.70 -9.29
CA PRO A 108 14.60 1.83 -10.03
C PRO A 108 13.32 1.47 -9.25
N ALA A 109 12.18 1.41 -9.95
CA ALA A 109 10.88 1.11 -9.36
C ALA A 109 10.86 -0.26 -8.65
N ALA A 110 11.53 -1.26 -9.24
CA ALA A 110 11.67 -2.59 -8.65
C ALA A 110 12.34 -2.57 -7.27
N GLN A 111 13.38 -1.73 -7.09
CA GLN A 111 14.11 -1.62 -5.82
C GLN A 111 13.27 -0.89 -4.75
N ILE A 112 12.53 0.14 -5.15
CA ILE A 112 11.60 0.85 -4.23
C ILE A 112 10.49 -0.10 -3.75
N ALA A 113 9.87 -0.84 -4.68
CA ALA A 113 8.84 -1.83 -4.33
C ALA A 113 9.38 -2.92 -3.38
N LEU A 114 10.63 -3.35 -3.60
CA LEU A 114 11.30 -4.29 -2.70
C LEU A 114 11.47 -3.72 -1.30
N VAL A 115 11.94 -2.48 -1.14
CA VAL A 115 12.06 -1.84 0.18
C VAL A 115 10.68 -1.70 0.83
N GLN A 116 9.65 -1.32 0.08
CA GLN A 116 8.29 -1.20 0.62
C GLN A 116 7.69 -2.54 1.07
N SER A 117 8.17 -3.67 0.55
CA SER A 117 7.77 -4.99 1.04
C SER A 117 8.16 -5.27 2.51
N LEU A 118 9.05 -4.48 3.08
CA LEU A 118 9.33 -4.52 4.53
C LEU A 118 8.16 -4.05 5.40
N THR A 119 7.18 -3.31 4.84
CA THR A 119 6.07 -2.76 5.63
C THR A 119 5.32 -3.82 6.44
N PRO A 120 4.81 -4.93 5.87
CA PRO A 120 4.14 -5.97 6.66
C PRO A 120 5.08 -6.65 7.66
N LEU A 121 6.36 -6.82 7.29
CA LEU A 121 7.37 -7.44 8.15
C LEU A 121 7.64 -6.59 9.39
N LEU A 122 7.90 -5.29 9.19
CA LEU A 122 8.16 -4.36 10.29
C LEU A 122 6.89 -4.08 11.10
N THR A 123 5.71 -4.06 10.47
CA THR A 123 4.44 -3.93 11.21
C THR A 123 4.25 -5.10 12.16
N ALA A 124 4.52 -6.35 11.73
CA ALA A 124 4.47 -7.52 12.57
C ALA A 124 5.50 -7.47 13.71
N ALA A 125 6.75 -7.08 13.41
CA ALA A 125 7.81 -6.94 14.41
C ALA A 125 7.46 -5.87 15.47
N CYS A 126 6.95 -4.71 15.05
CA CYS A 126 6.50 -3.66 15.96
C CYS A 126 5.26 -4.08 16.76
N GLY A 127 4.39 -4.91 16.20
CA GLY A 127 3.25 -5.51 16.91
C GLY A 127 3.69 -6.30 18.15
N VAL A 128 4.78 -7.07 18.05
CA VAL A 128 5.40 -7.77 19.19
C VAL A 128 5.84 -6.78 20.27
N LEU A 129 6.54 -5.72 19.87
CA LEU A 129 7.13 -4.77 20.81
C LEU A 129 6.10 -3.85 21.48
N LEU A 130 5.07 -3.44 20.73
CA LEU A 130 4.11 -2.42 21.18
C LEU A 130 2.79 -3.00 21.68
N LEU A 131 2.38 -4.16 21.14
CA LEU A 131 1.10 -4.79 21.43
C LEU A 131 1.24 -6.11 22.22
N ASN A 132 2.48 -6.51 22.58
CA ASN A 132 2.81 -7.79 23.22
C ASN A 132 2.31 -9.03 22.44
N GLU A 133 2.20 -8.91 21.13
CA GLU A 133 1.89 -10.05 20.27
C GLU A 133 3.07 -11.03 20.24
N ARG A 134 2.78 -12.32 20.06
CA ARG A 134 3.83 -13.35 19.95
C ARG A 134 3.98 -13.79 18.51
N LEU A 135 5.17 -13.62 17.94
CA LEU A 135 5.49 -14.18 16.63
C LEU A 135 5.89 -15.65 16.75
N ARG A 136 5.42 -16.45 15.80
CA ARG A 136 5.85 -17.84 15.62
C ARG A 136 7.25 -17.88 14.99
N ALA A 137 7.98 -18.99 15.15
CA ALA A 137 9.32 -19.16 14.57
C ALA A 137 9.36 -18.89 13.04
N ALA A 138 8.32 -19.33 12.30
CA ALA A 138 8.20 -19.06 10.88
C ALA A 138 8.11 -17.55 10.54
N GLN A 139 7.47 -16.75 11.39
CA GLN A 139 7.39 -15.30 11.20
C GLN A 139 8.74 -14.63 11.46
N TRP A 140 9.49 -15.08 12.47
CA TRP A 140 10.85 -14.63 12.70
C TRP A 140 11.77 -14.97 11.52
N LEU A 141 11.68 -16.19 10.99
CA LEU A 141 12.41 -16.58 9.79
C LEU A 141 12.04 -15.68 8.59
N GLY A 142 10.75 -15.42 8.41
CA GLY A 142 10.26 -14.52 7.36
C GLY A 142 10.78 -13.10 7.49
N LEU A 143 10.85 -12.56 8.72
CA LEU A 143 11.42 -11.25 9.00
C LEU A 143 12.90 -11.19 8.63
N VAL A 144 13.69 -12.20 9.05
CA VAL A 144 15.13 -12.29 8.72
C VAL A 144 15.34 -12.38 7.21
N LEU A 145 14.60 -13.26 6.52
CA LEU A 145 14.70 -13.40 5.06
C LEU A 145 14.36 -12.09 4.33
N GLY A 146 13.31 -11.40 4.74
CA GLY A 146 12.94 -10.12 4.13
C GLY A 146 14.00 -9.05 4.33
N LEU A 147 14.52 -8.93 5.55
CA LEU A 147 15.61 -7.99 5.87
C LEU A 147 16.88 -8.31 5.10
N MET A 148 17.24 -9.59 4.98
CA MET A 148 18.42 -10.01 4.19
C MET A 148 18.22 -9.70 2.70
N GLY A 149 17.03 -9.93 2.15
CA GLY A 149 16.72 -9.62 0.74
C GLY A 149 16.86 -8.13 0.43
N VAL A 150 16.32 -7.26 1.29
CA VAL A 150 16.49 -5.81 1.15
C VAL A 150 17.94 -5.40 1.42
N GLY A 151 18.58 -5.95 2.45
CA GLY A 151 19.99 -5.68 2.80
C GLY A 151 20.94 -5.97 1.64
N LEU A 152 20.70 -7.06 0.88
CA LEU A 152 21.49 -7.39 -0.32
C LEU A 152 21.40 -6.28 -1.38
N VAL A 153 20.20 -5.75 -1.64
CA VAL A 153 19.99 -4.70 -2.65
C VAL A 153 20.55 -3.36 -2.17
N VAL A 154 20.37 -3.03 -0.88
CA VAL A 154 20.93 -1.80 -0.28
C VAL A 154 22.45 -1.85 -0.28
N GLY A 155 23.06 -2.98 0.08
CA GLY A 155 24.50 -3.17 0.06
C GLY A 155 25.09 -3.01 -1.34
N ALA A 156 24.47 -3.60 -2.36
CA ALA A 156 24.88 -3.42 -3.75
C ALA A 156 24.74 -1.97 -4.20
N ALA A 157 23.64 -1.29 -3.86
CA ALA A 157 23.42 0.10 -4.21
C ALA A 157 24.46 1.05 -3.56
N ALA A 158 24.87 0.76 -2.34
CA ALA A 158 25.92 1.53 -1.64
C ALA A 158 27.27 1.49 -2.38
N LEU A 159 27.57 0.38 -3.07
CA LEU A 159 28.78 0.23 -3.87
C LEU A 159 28.64 0.86 -5.28
N GLU A 160 27.40 0.99 -5.78
CA GLU A 160 27.17 1.46 -7.15
C GLU A 160 27.00 2.98 -7.25
N SER A 161 26.23 3.59 -6.33
CA SER A 161 25.90 5.03 -6.41
C SER A 161 25.34 5.58 -5.09
N ALA A 162 25.93 6.70 -4.62
CA ALA A 162 25.42 7.43 -3.46
C ALA A 162 23.98 7.92 -3.64
N ALA A 163 23.61 8.37 -4.86
CA ALA A 163 22.24 8.83 -5.15
C ALA A 163 21.23 7.68 -5.05
N ARG A 164 21.60 6.47 -5.48
CA ARG A 164 20.76 5.28 -5.36
C ARG A 164 20.58 4.86 -3.90
N LEU A 165 21.66 4.88 -3.13
CA LEU A 165 21.61 4.61 -1.69
C LEU A 165 20.69 5.61 -0.96
N GLN A 166 20.82 6.91 -1.26
CA GLN A 166 19.92 7.94 -0.70
C GLN A 166 18.45 7.66 -1.05
N GLY A 167 18.16 7.27 -2.30
CA GLY A 167 16.83 6.88 -2.71
C GLY A 167 16.28 5.68 -1.92
N LEU A 168 17.09 4.65 -1.66
CA LEU A 168 16.67 3.50 -0.84
C LEU A 168 16.45 3.88 0.63
N ILE A 169 17.25 4.79 1.19
CA ILE A 169 17.04 5.33 2.54
C ILE A 169 15.70 6.10 2.58
N LEU A 170 15.41 6.94 1.58
CA LEU A 170 14.14 7.66 1.51
C LEU A 170 12.96 6.68 1.36
N ALA A 171 13.10 5.64 0.54
CA ALA A 171 12.08 4.59 0.45
C ALA A 171 11.82 3.95 1.82
N PHE A 172 12.87 3.70 2.60
CA PHE A 172 12.75 3.16 3.95
C PHE A 172 12.07 4.14 4.93
N VAL A 173 12.33 5.45 4.82
CA VAL A 173 11.55 6.47 5.56
C VAL A 173 10.06 6.36 5.25
N GLY A 174 9.70 6.15 3.98
CA GLY A 174 8.31 5.87 3.58
C GLY A 174 7.74 4.62 4.27
N VAL A 175 8.52 3.53 4.34
CA VAL A 175 8.13 2.31 5.07
C VAL A 175 7.87 2.61 6.55
N LEU A 176 8.73 3.40 7.21
CA LEU A 176 8.51 3.79 8.61
C LEU A 176 7.22 4.60 8.78
N GLY A 177 6.92 5.50 7.83
CA GLY A 177 5.65 6.22 7.79
C GLY A 177 4.44 5.29 7.68
N LEU A 178 4.51 4.31 6.77
CA LEU A 178 3.47 3.29 6.59
C LEU A 178 3.29 2.42 7.84
N VAL A 179 4.37 1.95 8.44
CA VAL A 179 4.34 1.13 9.67
C VAL A 179 3.75 1.92 10.84
N ALA A 180 4.30 3.11 11.11
CA ALA A 180 3.82 3.97 12.19
C ALA A 180 2.35 4.34 12.01
N GLY A 181 1.96 4.73 10.80
CA GLY A 181 0.58 5.07 10.48
C GLY A 181 -0.37 3.88 10.59
N THR A 182 0.05 2.67 10.18
CA THR A 182 -0.76 1.45 10.31
C THR A 182 -0.99 1.08 11.78
N LEU A 183 0.05 1.11 12.60
CA LEU A 183 -0.05 0.82 14.03
C LEU A 183 -0.89 1.89 14.75
N TYR A 184 -0.67 3.16 14.42
CA TYR A 184 -1.43 4.27 14.97
C TYR A 184 -2.92 4.17 14.61
N PHE A 185 -3.23 3.91 13.34
CA PHE A 185 -4.60 3.69 12.88
C PHE A 185 -5.25 2.51 13.61
N GLY A 186 -4.56 1.39 13.69
CA GLY A 186 -5.03 0.19 14.40
C GLY A 186 -5.31 0.44 15.89
N ARG A 187 -4.58 1.36 16.53
CA ARG A 187 -4.73 1.70 17.95
C ARG A 187 -5.85 2.70 18.21
N PHE A 188 -6.00 3.72 17.35
CA PHE A 188 -6.84 4.90 17.68
C PHE A 188 -8.03 5.12 16.73
N CYS A 189 -8.07 4.46 15.57
CA CYS A 189 -9.08 4.72 14.55
C CYS A 189 -9.93 3.48 14.19
N ARG A 190 -9.79 2.37 14.92
CA ARG A 190 -10.44 1.08 14.60
C ARG A 190 -11.96 1.19 14.50
N ASP A 191 -12.60 2.03 15.33
CA ASP A 191 -14.06 2.18 15.41
C ASP A 191 -14.59 3.30 14.51
N VAL A 192 -13.72 3.95 13.72
CA VAL A 192 -14.15 5.02 12.80
C VAL A 192 -14.63 4.40 11.50
N PRO A 193 -15.85 4.75 11.02
CA PRO A 193 -16.32 4.25 9.74
C PRO A 193 -15.36 4.61 8.61
N LEU A 194 -15.15 3.66 7.68
CA LEU A 194 -14.13 3.73 6.65
C LEU A 194 -14.16 5.04 5.84
N LEU A 195 -15.34 5.44 5.36
CA LEU A 195 -15.46 6.61 4.49
C LEU A 195 -15.09 7.90 5.22
N GLN A 196 -15.59 8.12 6.45
CA GLN A 196 -15.28 9.28 7.26
C GLN A 196 -13.80 9.33 7.64
N GLY A 197 -13.27 8.20 8.10
CA GLY A 197 -11.86 8.07 8.48
C GLY A 197 -10.93 8.33 7.29
N ALA A 198 -11.21 7.71 6.14
CA ALA A 198 -10.43 7.90 4.92
C ALA A 198 -10.49 9.36 4.44
N THR A 199 -11.67 10.00 4.47
CA THR A 199 -11.78 11.41 4.06
C THR A 199 -10.87 12.30 4.89
N VAL A 200 -10.87 12.17 6.22
CA VAL A 200 -9.98 12.97 7.09
C VAL A 200 -8.51 12.62 6.86
N GLN A 201 -8.19 11.33 6.68
CA GLN A 201 -6.83 10.91 6.38
C GLN A 201 -6.30 11.55 5.09
N PHE A 202 -7.10 11.56 4.01
CA PHE A 202 -6.67 12.17 2.75
C PHE A 202 -6.66 13.70 2.81
N LEU A 203 -7.57 14.34 3.56
CA LEU A 203 -7.54 15.78 3.79
C LEU A 203 -6.26 16.22 4.52
N SER A 204 -5.91 15.55 5.61
CA SER A 204 -4.66 15.83 6.33
C SER A 204 -3.42 15.53 5.51
N ALA A 205 -3.42 14.42 4.78
CA ALA A 205 -2.33 14.05 3.90
C ALA A 205 -2.16 15.05 2.75
N ALA A 206 -3.27 15.54 2.18
CA ALA A 206 -3.25 16.60 1.16
C ALA A 206 -2.65 17.90 1.71
N ALA A 207 -3.02 18.30 2.93
CA ALA A 207 -2.44 19.46 3.58
C ALA A 207 -0.93 19.31 3.80
N VAL A 208 -0.50 18.17 4.38
CA VAL A 208 0.93 17.88 4.62
C VAL A 208 1.70 17.75 3.29
N GLY A 209 1.13 17.05 2.30
CA GLY A 209 1.74 16.86 0.99
C GLY A 209 1.89 18.18 0.23
N SER A 210 0.86 19.05 0.24
CA SER A 210 0.91 20.36 -0.41
C SER A 210 1.91 21.29 0.29
N LEU A 211 1.96 21.27 1.62
CA LEU A 211 2.96 22.02 2.39
C LEU A 211 4.38 21.52 2.09
N GLY A 212 4.57 20.20 2.03
CA GLY A 212 5.85 19.60 1.66
C GLY A 212 6.28 20.02 0.25
N ALA A 213 5.38 19.97 -0.73
CA ALA A 213 5.67 20.43 -2.10
C ALA A 213 6.04 21.92 -2.15
N ALA A 214 5.37 22.76 -1.35
CA ALA A 214 5.64 24.19 -1.34
C ALA A 214 6.94 24.58 -0.62
N LEU A 215 7.36 23.82 0.40
CA LEU A 215 8.50 24.17 1.25
C LEU A 215 9.80 23.44 0.91
N LEU A 216 9.72 22.23 0.35
CA LEU A 216 10.86 21.32 0.21
C LEU A 216 11.35 21.16 -1.23
N GLU A 217 10.58 21.64 -2.22
CA GLU A 217 11.01 21.60 -3.62
C GLU A 217 10.61 22.88 -4.35
N THR A 218 11.31 23.16 -5.46
CA THR A 218 10.86 24.12 -6.48
C THR A 218 9.92 23.38 -7.43
N PRO A 219 8.59 23.64 -7.38
CA PRO A 219 7.65 22.87 -8.18
C PRO A 219 7.93 23.05 -9.69
N HIS A 220 8.09 21.92 -10.38
CA HIS A 220 8.20 21.86 -11.83
C HIS A 220 7.04 21.01 -12.38
N TRP A 221 6.42 21.46 -13.47
CA TRP A 221 5.32 20.73 -14.10
C TRP A 221 5.26 20.98 -15.61
N GLU A 222 5.07 19.89 -16.33
CA GLU A 222 4.67 19.87 -17.72
C GLU A 222 3.46 18.94 -17.86
N TRP A 223 2.35 19.49 -18.34
CA TRP A 223 1.14 18.72 -18.55
C TRP A 223 1.18 18.05 -19.91
N THR A 224 1.60 16.82 -19.95
CA THR A 224 1.50 15.91 -21.10
C THR A 224 0.36 14.93 -20.87
N ASP A 225 -0.16 14.30 -21.93
CA ASP A 225 -1.19 13.26 -21.81
C ASP A 225 -0.73 12.12 -20.89
N GLY A 226 0.55 11.74 -20.97
CA GLY A 226 1.15 10.74 -20.08
C GLY A 226 1.18 11.17 -18.61
N THR A 227 1.46 12.45 -18.34
CA THR A 227 1.45 13.00 -16.98
C THR A 227 0.06 13.03 -16.39
N ILE A 228 -0.93 13.51 -17.16
CA ILE A 228 -2.34 13.54 -16.75
C ILE A 228 -2.83 12.12 -16.49
N ALA A 229 -2.56 11.18 -17.40
CA ALA A 229 -2.94 9.79 -17.24
C ALA A 229 -2.29 9.17 -15.99
N ALA A 230 -1.00 9.45 -15.72
CA ALA A 230 -0.29 8.95 -14.54
C ALA A 230 -0.90 9.48 -13.23
N VAL A 231 -1.22 10.78 -13.16
CA VAL A 231 -1.87 11.39 -11.98
C VAL A 231 -3.27 10.82 -11.76
N LEU A 232 -4.09 10.76 -12.80
CA LEU A 232 -5.45 10.22 -12.72
C LEU A 232 -5.43 8.74 -12.33
N TRP A 233 -4.54 7.94 -12.92
CA TRP A 233 -4.38 6.53 -12.57
C TRP A 233 -4.02 6.34 -11.11
N ASN A 234 -3.00 7.06 -10.62
CA ASN A 234 -2.57 6.97 -9.23
C ASN A 234 -3.64 7.47 -8.26
N THR A 235 -4.41 8.49 -8.62
CA THR A 235 -5.48 9.03 -7.78
C THR A 235 -6.68 8.11 -7.74
N LEU A 236 -7.26 7.80 -8.91
CA LEU A 236 -8.55 7.10 -8.99
C LEU A 236 -8.39 5.58 -8.87
N MET A 237 -7.46 4.99 -9.64
CA MET A 237 -7.33 3.54 -9.67
C MET A 237 -6.50 3.03 -8.50
N VAL A 238 -5.32 3.58 -8.27
CA VAL A 238 -4.42 3.06 -7.23
C VAL A 238 -4.88 3.47 -5.83
N SER A 239 -5.08 4.77 -5.56
CA SER A 239 -5.45 5.21 -4.21
C SER A 239 -6.88 4.82 -3.85
N LEU A 240 -7.86 5.24 -4.62
CA LEU A 240 -9.27 5.01 -4.28
C LEU A 240 -9.72 3.60 -4.65
N GLY A 241 -9.38 3.14 -5.86
CA GLY A 241 -9.71 1.79 -6.31
C GLY A 241 -8.99 0.71 -5.51
N GLY A 242 -7.69 0.88 -5.26
CA GLY A 242 -6.90 -0.02 -4.42
C GLY A 242 -7.45 -0.09 -2.99
N MET A 243 -7.81 1.05 -2.39
CA MET A 243 -8.44 1.09 -1.06
C MET A 243 -9.80 0.39 -1.06
N ALA A 244 -10.61 0.57 -2.10
CA ALA A 244 -11.90 -0.10 -2.23
C ALA A 244 -11.74 -1.62 -2.36
N LEU A 245 -10.82 -2.09 -3.21
CA LEU A 245 -10.51 -3.52 -3.35
C LEU A 245 -9.98 -4.12 -2.05
N TYR A 246 -9.07 -3.43 -1.37
CA TYR A 246 -8.56 -3.86 -0.08
C TYR A 246 -9.67 -3.98 0.97
N SER A 247 -10.59 -3.00 1.01
CA SER A 247 -11.75 -3.03 1.91
C SER A 247 -12.69 -4.21 1.61
N VAL A 248 -12.93 -4.51 0.33
CA VAL A 248 -13.70 -5.70 -0.08
C VAL A 248 -13.03 -6.98 0.37
N MET A 249 -11.70 -7.07 0.26
CA MET A 249 -10.94 -8.22 0.73
C MET A 249 -11.03 -8.40 2.26
N LEU A 250 -11.01 -7.30 3.02
CA LEU A 250 -11.17 -7.34 4.48
C LEU A 250 -12.57 -7.79 4.90
N VAL A 251 -13.61 -7.31 4.23
CA VAL A 251 -15.01 -7.65 4.57
C VAL A 251 -15.36 -9.09 4.17
N ARG A 252 -14.85 -9.57 3.02
CA ARG A 252 -15.19 -10.88 2.47
C ARG A 252 -14.19 -11.99 2.81
N GLY A 253 -13.04 -11.66 3.40
CA GLY A 253 -11.96 -12.58 3.73
C GLY A 253 -11.41 -12.40 5.14
N SER A 254 -10.35 -13.11 5.47
CA SER A 254 -9.58 -12.82 6.67
C SER A 254 -8.53 -11.75 6.38
N VAL A 255 -8.22 -10.93 7.39
CA VAL A 255 -7.14 -9.94 7.32
C VAL A 255 -5.82 -10.57 6.86
N ALA A 256 -5.54 -11.80 7.33
CA ALA A 256 -4.36 -12.56 6.94
C ALA A 256 -4.32 -12.86 5.43
N ARG A 257 -5.44 -13.25 4.82
CA ARG A 257 -5.53 -13.48 3.37
C ARG A 257 -5.39 -12.21 2.55
N ALA A 258 -5.98 -11.11 3.02
CA ALA A 258 -5.83 -9.81 2.36
C ALA A 258 -4.37 -9.34 2.40
N SER A 259 -3.71 -9.47 3.55
CA SER A 259 -2.31 -9.08 3.73
C SER A 259 -1.33 -10.00 2.99
N ALA A 260 -1.68 -11.29 2.82
CA ALA A 260 -0.84 -12.24 2.10
C ALA A 260 -0.59 -11.81 0.64
N ASN A 261 -1.52 -11.06 0.01
CA ASN A 261 -1.34 -10.65 -1.38
C ASN A 261 -0.22 -9.60 -1.55
N PHE A 262 0.18 -8.91 -0.48
CA PHE A 262 1.27 -7.92 -0.55
C PHE A 262 2.64 -8.55 -0.90
N TYR A 263 2.84 -9.86 -0.66
CA TYR A 263 4.10 -10.50 -1.05
C TYR A 263 4.29 -10.59 -2.58
N LEU A 264 3.21 -10.53 -3.36
CA LEU A 264 3.27 -10.52 -4.81
C LEU A 264 3.59 -9.14 -5.39
N VAL A 265 3.34 -8.06 -4.63
CA VAL A 265 3.52 -6.68 -5.11
C VAL A 265 4.94 -6.39 -5.58
N PRO A 266 6.02 -6.71 -4.85
CA PRO A 266 7.36 -6.37 -5.29
C PRO A 266 7.77 -7.15 -6.55
N VAL A 267 7.37 -8.41 -6.68
CA VAL A 267 7.63 -9.22 -7.88
C VAL A 267 6.87 -8.67 -9.08
N THR A 268 5.58 -8.38 -8.90
CA THR A 268 4.74 -7.82 -9.97
C THR A 268 5.23 -6.44 -10.39
N ALA A 269 5.61 -5.57 -9.45
CA ALA A 269 6.19 -4.27 -9.74
C ALA A 269 7.51 -4.39 -10.51
N ALA A 270 8.38 -5.33 -10.15
CA ALA A 270 9.63 -5.58 -10.85
C ALA A 270 9.41 -6.08 -12.29
N LEU A 271 8.46 -7.00 -12.50
CA LEU A 271 8.09 -7.48 -13.83
C LEU A 271 7.50 -6.36 -14.69
N LEU A 272 6.62 -5.53 -14.12
CA LEU A 272 6.08 -4.35 -14.82
C LEU A 272 7.16 -3.33 -15.14
N ALA A 273 8.09 -3.05 -14.23
CA ALA A 273 9.20 -2.13 -14.44
C ALA A 273 10.16 -2.64 -15.53
N TRP A 274 10.46 -3.93 -15.54
CA TRP A 274 11.23 -4.54 -16.61
C TRP A 274 10.53 -4.47 -17.97
N GLY A 275 9.25 -4.88 -18.03
CA GLY A 275 8.52 -4.95 -19.29
C GLY A 275 8.08 -3.58 -19.84
N LEU A 276 7.71 -2.62 -19.01
CA LEU A 276 7.13 -1.33 -19.42
C LEU A 276 8.13 -0.17 -19.38
N LEU A 277 9.09 -0.19 -18.46
CA LEU A 277 10.10 0.85 -18.33
C LEU A 277 11.47 0.46 -18.86
N GLY A 278 11.68 -0.82 -19.24
CA GLY A 278 12.98 -1.34 -19.66
C GLY A 278 14.02 -1.39 -18.53
N GLU A 279 13.59 -1.40 -17.27
CA GLU A 279 14.50 -1.49 -16.11
C GLU A 279 15.23 -2.84 -16.11
N ARG A 280 16.55 -2.83 -15.97
CA ARG A 280 17.34 -4.04 -15.89
C ARG A 280 17.26 -4.62 -14.48
N LEU A 281 16.83 -5.88 -14.36
CA LEU A 281 16.84 -6.62 -13.12
C LEU A 281 18.19 -7.33 -12.95
N SER A 282 19.05 -6.79 -12.12
CA SER A 282 20.31 -7.43 -11.78
C SER A 282 20.10 -8.66 -10.88
N ALA A 283 21.05 -9.59 -10.87
CA ALA A 283 20.93 -10.84 -10.11
C ALA A 283 20.66 -10.59 -8.61
N HIS A 284 21.31 -9.62 -8.00
CA HIS A 284 21.09 -9.26 -6.59
C HIS A 284 19.66 -8.74 -6.34
N VAL A 285 19.06 -8.01 -7.28
CA VAL A 285 17.65 -7.56 -7.18
C VAL A 285 16.71 -8.76 -7.28
N ILE A 286 16.95 -9.70 -8.19
CA ILE A 286 16.13 -10.91 -8.34
C ILE A 286 16.18 -11.75 -7.06
N VAL A 287 17.39 -12.02 -6.54
CA VAL A 287 17.56 -12.76 -5.28
C VAL A 287 16.87 -12.03 -4.12
N GLY A 288 17.06 -10.71 -4.01
CA GLY A 288 16.41 -9.88 -2.99
C GLY A 288 14.88 -9.96 -3.06
N LEU A 289 14.30 -9.91 -4.28
CA LEU A 289 12.85 -10.04 -4.50
C LEU A 289 12.32 -11.40 -4.06
N VAL A 290 13.02 -12.50 -4.40
CA VAL A 290 12.63 -13.84 -3.98
C VAL A 290 12.68 -13.98 -2.46
N MET A 291 13.76 -13.51 -1.82
CA MET A 291 13.90 -13.56 -0.36
C MET A 291 12.83 -12.72 0.34
N ALA A 292 12.59 -11.49 -0.10
CA ALA A 292 11.61 -10.61 0.50
C ALA A 292 10.17 -11.15 0.32
N SER A 293 9.84 -11.68 -0.85
CA SER A 293 8.52 -12.29 -1.12
C SER A 293 8.31 -13.54 -0.28
N ALA A 294 9.30 -14.40 -0.15
CA ALA A 294 9.26 -15.58 0.73
C ALA A 294 9.12 -15.15 2.21
N GLY A 295 9.84 -14.11 2.62
CA GLY A 295 9.72 -13.53 3.96
C GLY A 295 8.30 -13.01 4.26
N CYS A 296 7.74 -12.22 3.37
CA CYS A 296 6.37 -11.72 3.49
C CYS A 296 5.34 -12.86 3.52
N TRP A 297 5.53 -13.88 2.67
CA TRP A 297 4.66 -15.06 2.65
C TRP A 297 4.70 -15.80 3.99
N LEU A 298 5.88 -16.07 4.55
CA LEU A 298 6.04 -16.74 5.85
C LEU A 298 5.36 -15.97 6.98
N VAL A 299 5.52 -14.64 7.03
CA VAL A 299 4.87 -13.80 8.04
C VAL A 299 3.36 -13.85 7.90
N SER A 300 2.85 -13.74 6.67
CA SER A 300 1.41 -13.71 6.40
C SER A 300 0.74 -15.07 6.60
N ALA A 301 1.38 -16.17 6.19
CA ALA A 301 0.85 -17.52 6.31
C ALA A 301 0.76 -17.97 7.78
N ALA A 302 1.74 -17.59 8.60
CA ALA A 302 1.76 -17.92 10.02
C ALA A 302 0.84 -17.03 10.87
N ALA A 303 0.34 -15.91 10.33
CA ALA A 303 -0.62 -15.02 11.00
C ALA A 303 -2.08 -15.50 10.86
N SER A 304 -2.36 -16.62 10.20
CA SER A 304 -3.72 -17.19 10.09
C SER A 304 -4.23 -17.60 11.45
N PRO A 305 -5.44 -17.16 11.88
CA PRO A 305 -5.94 -17.45 13.21
C PRO A 305 -6.29 -18.94 13.35
N VAL A 306 -5.94 -19.49 14.48
CA VAL A 306 -6.59 -20.67 15.08
C VAL A 306 -8.03 -20.27 15.43
N LEU A 307 -8.94 -20.33 14.46
CA LEU A 307 -10.38 -20.33 14.66
C LEU A 307 -10.91 -21.66 14.13
N GLY A 308 -10.70 -22.71 14.90
CA GLY A 308 -11.14 -24.06 14.51
C GLY A 308 -11.42 -25.02 15.65
N ASP A 309 -10.98 -24.73 16.88
CA ASP A 309 -11.02 -25.74 17.97
C ASP A 309 -11.89 -25.41 19.19
N GLU A 310 -12.71 -24.34 19.15
CA GLU A 310 -13.61 -24.03 20.29
C GLU A 310 -15.11 -24.20 20.01
N VAL A 311 -15.52 -24.91 18.96
CA VAL A 311 -16.94 -25.20 18.68
C VAL A 311 -17.24 -26.70 18.77
N SER A 312 -16.39 -27.48 19.45
CA SER A 312 -16.68 -28.92 19.72
C SER A 312 -16.40 -29.30 21.15
N GLN A 313 -16.90 -28.53 22.11
CA GLN A 313 -17.14 -29.03 23.49
C GLN A 313 -18.48 -28.51 23.99
#